data_9d133bb54e28129cbeb97ab747f5ef79
#
_entry.id   9d133bb54e28129cbeb97ab747f5ef79
#
_cell.length_a   1.000
_cell.length_b   1.000
_cell.length_c   1.000
_cell.angle_alpha   90.00
_cell.angle_beta   90.00
_cell.angle_gamma   90.00
#
_symmetry.space_group_name_H-M   'P 1'
#
loop_
_entity.id
_entity.type
_entity.pdbx_description
1 polymer ?
#
loop_
_entity_poly.entity_id
_entity_poly.type
_entity_poly.pdbx_seq_one_letter_code
_entity_poly.pdbx_strand_id
1 'polypeptide(L)'
;MEDEARDLEQEQEQEQEQEQEQEQEPEQEIDPLVKKLRNEAAGNRVKAREAGELAEQRAAALFTALVKLDGRLADPSDLPYSEEYLTDEAALESAISELLERKPGLAARQYRGNIGAGVKGDSPTSLIEIMRGH
;
A
#
# COMPACT_ATOMS: atom_id res chain seq x y z
N MET A 1 34.14 9.67 25.83
CA MET A 1 32.70 9.57 25.49
C MET A 1 31.96 10.90 25.56
N GLU A 2 32.16 11.71 26.59
CA GLU A 2 31.51 13.00 26.69
C GLU A 2 32.00 14.03 25.64
N ASP A 3 33.26 13.94 25.20
CA ASP A 3 33.85 14.86 24.22
C ASP A 3 33.35 14.59 22.79
N GLU A 4 33.09 13.35 22.43
CA GLU A 4 32.54 12.98 21.11
C GLU A 4 31.07 13.43 20.95
N ALA A 5 30.27 13.35 22.02
CA ALA A 5 28.90 13.83 22.00
C ALA A 5 28.80 15.35 21.88
N ARG A 6 29.74 16.09 22.48
CA ARG A 6 29.82 17.55 22.36
C ARG A 6 30.24 17.99 20.96
N ASP A 7 31.17 17.28 20.32
CA ASP A 7 31.61 17.58 18.96
C ASP A 7 30.46 17.33 17.95
N LEU A 8 29.66 16.30 18.13
CA LEU A 8 28.50 16.04 17.29
C LEU A 8 27.39 17.09 17.46
N GLU A 9 27.14 17.53 18.70
CA GLU A 9 26.17 18.60 18.96
C GLU A 9 26.62 19.93 18.37
N GLN A 10 27.92 20.26 18.43
CA GLN A 10 28.46 21.46 17.83
C GLN A 10 28.42 21.42 16.29
N GLU A 11 28.69 20.27 15.68
CA GLU A 11 28.57 20.11 14.23
C GLU A 11 27.12 20.27 13.77
N GLN A 12 26.15 19.71 14.51
CA GLN A 12 24.74 19.85 14.20
C GLN A 12 24.23 21.28 14.37
N GLU A 13 24.67 22.00 15.39
CA GLU A 13 24.34 23.42 15.57
C GLU A 13 24.95 24.29 14.47
N GLN A 14 26.17 24.00 14.02
CA GLN A 14 26.83 24.72 12.92
C GLN A 14 26.14 24.45 11.58
N GLU A 15 25.71 23.23 11.32
CA GLU A 15 24.95 22.92 10.11
C GLU A 15 23.57 23.61 10.09
N GLN A 16 22.88 23.66 11.22
CA GLN A 16 21.62 24.37 11.35
C GLN A 16 21.77 25.87 11.21
N GLU A 17 22.82 26.47 11.77
CA GLU A 17 23.11 27.88 11.60
C GLU A 17 23.49 28.23 10.15
N GLN A 18 24.25 27.36 9.47
CA GLN A 18 24.57 27.55 8.05
C GLN A 18 23.36 27.42 7.13
N GLU A 19 22.46 26.49 7.42
CA GLU A 19 21.19 26.39 6.68
C GLU A 19 20.29 27.60 6.90
N GLN A 20 20.22 28.13 8.12
CA GLN A 20 19.46 29.35 8.42
C GLN A 20 20.09 30.61 7.81
N GLU A 21 21.41 30.72 7.81
CA GLU A 21 22.11 31.81 7.15
C GLU A 21 21.93 31.76 5.62
N GLN A 22 21.92 30.57 5.01
CA GLN A 22 21.66 30.42 3.59
C GLN A 22 20.21 30.75 3.20
N GLU A 23 19.26 30.55 4.10
CA GLU A 23 17.87 30.97 3.88
C GLU A 23 17.64 32.48 4.06
N GLN A 24 18.43 33.15 4.91
CA GLN A 24 18.26 34.59 5.23
C GLN A 24 19.04 35.54 4.35
N GLU A 25 20.24 35.20 3.86
CA GLU A 25 21.06 36.04 3.01
C GLU A 25 20.45 36.36 1.63
N PRO A 26 19.68 35.50 1.02
CA PRO A 26 19.26 35.70 -0.36
C PRO A 26 18.12 36.70 -0.62
N GLU A 27 17.37 37.13 0.40
CA GLU A 27 16.17 37.96 0.16
C GLU A 27 16.48 39.37 -0.34
N GLN A 28 17.69 39.92 -0.10
CA GLN A 28 18.05 41.28 -0.46
C GLN A 28 18.72 41.44 -1.82
N GLU A 29 19.34 40.38 -2.37
CA GLU A 29 20.13 40.43 -3.62
C GLU A 29 19.61 39.55 -4.75
N ILE A 30 18.45 38.93 -4.58
CA ILE A 30 17.94 37.97 -5.57
C ILE A 30 17.21 38.69 -6.70
N ASP A 31 17.72 38.47 -7.91
CA ASP A 31 17.05 38.76 -9.17
C ASP A 31 15.62 38.15 -9.16
N PRO A 32 14.59 38.90 -9.59
CA PRO A 32 13.22 38.39 -9.68
C PRO A 32 13.09 37.07 -10.45
N LEU A 33 13.93 36.83 -11.44
CA LEU A 33 13.98 35.58 -12.20
C LEU A 33 14.40 34.41 -11.32
N VAL A 34 15.43 34.59 -10.48
CA VAL A 34 15.92 33.55 -9.55
C VAL A 34 14.83 33.21 -8.53
N LYS A 35 14.14 34.23 -8.01
CA LYS A 35 13.02 34.03 -7.07
C LYS A 35 11.90 33.22 -7.71
N LYS A 36 11.54 33.53 -8.94
CA LYS A 36 10.55 32.79 -9.71
C LYS A 36 10.95 31.32 -9.91
N LEU A 37 12.19 31.08 -10.32
CA LEU A 37 12.71 29.74 -10.53
C LEU A 37 12.74 28.92 -9.22
N ARG A 38 13.07 29.53 -8.10
CA ARG A 38 13.03 28.88 -6.79
C ARG A 38 11.59 28.52 -6.38
N ASN A 39 10.65 29.40 -6.61
CA ASN A 39 9.24 29.12 -6.34
C ASN A 39 8.71 28.00 -7.23
N GLU A 40 9.07 27.98 -8.50
CA GLU A 40 8.71 26.90 -9.42
C GLU A 40 9.34 25.56 -8.99
N ALA A 41 10.63 25.57 -8.59
CA ALA A 41 11.31 24.39 -8.10
C ALA A 41 10.66 23.85 -6.82
N ALA A 42 10.29 24.72 -5.90
CA ALA A 42 9.59 24.34 -4.68
C ALA A 42 8.22 23.76 -4.99
N GLY A 43 7.46 24.39 -5.88
CA GLY A 43 6.17 23.88 -6.35
C GLY A 43 6.29 22.51 -7.03
N ASN A 44 7.30 22.33 -7.86
CA ASN A 44 7.54 21.06 -8.53
C ASN A 44 7.92 19.95 -7.55
N ARG A 45 8.67 20.24 -6.49
CA ARG A 45 8.99 19.27 -5.43
C ARG A 45 7.73 18.83 -4.69
N VAL A 46 6.84 19.76 -4.37
CA VAL A 46 5.56 19.45 -3.72
C VAL A 46 4.70 18.56 -4.63
N LYS A 47 4.56 18.93 -5.89
CA LYS A 47 3.83 18.14 -6.88
C LYS A 47 4.41 16.75 -7.06
N ALA A 48 5.74 16.63 -7.12
CA ALA A 48 6.42 15.35 -7.25
C ALA A 48 6.18 14.45 -6.02
N ARG A 49 6.20 15.02 -4.83
CA ARG A 49 5.90 14.29 -3.60
C ARG A 49 4.45 13.81 -3.57
N GLU A 50 3.52 14.70 -3.87
CA GLU A 50 2.08 14.36 -3.94
C GLU A 50 1.80 13.28 -4.99
N ALA A 51 2.44 13.38 -6.15
CA ALA A 51 2.34 12.38 -7.19
C ALA A 51 2.92 11.03 -6.74
N GLY A 52 4.04 11.04 -6.02
CA GLY A 52 4.65 9.85 -5.45
C GLY A 52 3.75 9.17 -4.42
N GLU A 53 3.20 9.94 -3.49
CA GLU A 53 2.26 9.43 -2.48
C GLU A 53 1.01 8.84 -3.12
N LEU A 54 0.46 9.52 -4.12
CA LEU A 54 -0.69 9.04 -4.86
C LEU A 54 -0.37 7.75 -5.64
N ALA A 55 0.82 7.67 -6.24
CA ALA A 55 1.28 6.49 -6.93
C ALA A 55 1.42 5.29 -5.98
N GLU A 56 1.97 5.50 -4.79
CA GLU A 56 2.06 4.47 -3.76
C GLU A 56 0.69 3.97 -3.29
N GLN A 57 -0.24 4.89 -3.06
CA GLN A 57 -1.60 4.54 -2.68
C GLN A 57 -2.31 3.71 -3.77
N ARG A 58 -2.14 4.12 -5.02
CA ARG A 58 -2.70 3.39 -6.17
C ARG A 58 -2.05 2.04 -6.34
N ALA A 59 -0.74 1.94 -6.16
CA ALA A 59 -0.02 0.68 -6.22
C ALA A 59 -0.49 -0.30 -5.13
N ALA A 60 -0.67 0.18 -3.91
CA ALA A 60 -1.19 -0.63 -2.81
C ALA A 60 -2.63 -1.10 -3.06
N ALA A 61 -3.47 -0.22 -3.59
CA ALA A 61 -4.85 -0.55 -3.95
C ALA A 61 -4.91 -1.58 -5.09
N LEU A 62 -4.06 -1.41 -6.11
CA LEU A 62 -3.95 -2.36 -7.21
C LEU A 62 -3.47 -3.72 -6.73
N PHE A 63 -2.45 -3.76 -5.89
CA PHE A 63 -1.95 -4.99 -5.29
C PHE A 63 -3.05 -5.73 -4.53
N THR A 64 -3.77 -5.02 -3.68
CA THR A 64 -4.91 -5.58 -2.93
C THR A 64 -5.96 -6.15 -3.88
N ALA A 65 -6.30 -5.42 -4.94
CA ALA A 65 -7.26 -5.86 -5.94
C ALA A 65 -6.80 -7.11 -6.69
N LEU A 66 -5.52 -7.19 -7.07
CA LEU A 66 -4.94 -8.36 -7.75
C LEU A 66 -4.97 -9.59 -6.85
N VAL A 67 -4.64 -9.45 -5.57
CA VAL A 67 -4.69 -10.56 -4.61
C VAL A 67 -6.13 -11.03 -4.39
N LYS A 68 -7.08 -10.11 -4.31
CA LYS A 68 -8.51 -10.43 -4.22
C LYS A 68 -9.03 -11.13 -5.48
N LEU A 69 -8.56 -10.70 -6.64
CA LEU A 69 -8.94 -11.31 -7.92
C LEU A 69 -8.43 -12.75 -8.01
N ASP A 70 -7.23 -13.03 -7.53
CA ASP A 70 -6.70 -14.39 -7.43
C ASP A 70 -7.57 -15.28 -6.53
N GLY A 71 -8.07 -14.74 -5.44
CA GLY A 71 -9.10 -15.38 -4.59
C GLY A 71 -8.61 -16.51 -3.70
N ARG A 72 -7.33 -16.86 -3.72
CA ARG A 72 -6.78 -17.94 -2.89
C ARG A 72 -6.51 -17.54 -1.45
N LEU A 73 -6.26 -16.27 -1.18
CA LEU A 73 -6.05 -15.75 0.17
C LEU A 73 -7.34 -15.19 0.76
N ALA A 74 -7.59 -15.48 2.02
CA ALA A 74 -8.72 -14.92 2.75
C ALA A 74 -8.55 -13.42 2.99
N ASP A 75 -7.33 -13.00 3.32
CA ASP A 75 -6.98 -11.60 3.55
C ASP A 75 -5.77 -11.21 2.68
N PRO A 76 -5.93 -10.22 1.79
CA PRO A 76 -4.84 -9.74 0.96
C PRO A 76 -3.65 -9.18 1.73
N SER A 77 -3.86 -8.71 2.96
CA SER A 77 -2.79 -8.16 3.79
C SER A 77 -1.81 -9.21 4.33
N ASP A 78 -2.16 -10.49 4.24
CA ASP A 78 -1.26 -11.57 4.65
C ASP A 78 -0.07 -11.75 3.73
N LEU A 79 -0.17 -11.28 2.49
CA LEU A 79 0.94 -11.28 1.54
C LEU A 79 1.69 -9.95 1.61
N PRO A 80 3.00 -9.95 1.87
CA PRO A 80 3.80 -8.72 1.86
C PRO A 80 3.79 -8.07 0.48
N TYR A 81 3.63 -6.74 0.45
CA TYR A 81 3.66 -5.98 -0.77
C TYR A 81 5.03 -6.02 -1.45
N SER A 82 5.04 -6.20 -2.76
CA SER A 82 6.21 -6.03 -3.61
C SER A 82 5.80 -5.46 -4.96
N GLU A 83 6.56 -4.50 -5.48
CA GLU A 83 6.33 -3.93 -6.80
C GLU A 83 6.37 -4.97 -7.93
N GLU A 84 7.19 -5.99 -7.77
CA GLU A 84 7.30 -7.08 -8.74
C GLU A 84 5.95 -7.76 -9.02
N TYR A 85 5.11 -7.86 -8.00
CA TYR A 85 3.80 -8.49 -8.15
C TYR A 85 2.81 -7.68 -8.98
N LEU A 86 3.05 -6.39 -9.16
CA LEU A 86 2.22 -5.53 -10.00
C LEU A 86 2.52 -5.69 -11.49
N THR A 87 3.73 -6.09 -11.83
CA THR A 87 4.21 -6.19 -13.20
C THR A 87 4.34 -7.63 -13.68
N ASP A 88 4.48 -8.57 -12.77
CA ASP A 88 4.63 -9.99 -13.07
C ASP A 88 3.58 -10.82 -12.34
N GLU A 89 2.57 -11.24 -13.07
CA GLU A 89 1.49 -12.08 -12.57
C GLU A 89 1.99 -13.45 -12.09
N ALA A 90 2.97 -14.02 -12.78
CA ALA A 90 3.55 -15.29 -12.41
C ALA A 90 4.28 -15.22 -11.06
N ALA A 91 4.96 -14.10 -10.78
CA ALA A 91 5.60 -13.85 -9.49
C ALA A 91 4.58 -13.77 -8.36
N LEU A 92 3.44 -13.11 -8.60
CA LEU A 92 2.34 -13.03 -7.64
C LEU A 92 1.74 -14.41 -7.35
N GLU A 93 1.46 -15.18 -8.37
CA GLU A 93 0.93 -16.55 -8.22
C GLU A 93 1.88 -17.45 -7.45
N SER A 94 3.17 -17.39 -7.76
CA SER A 94 4.20 -18.15 -7.05
C SER A 94 4.30 -17.75 -5.58
N ALA A 95 4.26 -16.45 -5.30
CA ALA A 95 4.32 -15.93 -3.93
C ALA A 95 3.12 -16.38 -3.09
N ILE A 96 1.92 -16.35 -3.66
CA ILE A 96 0.69 -16.83 -3.00
C ILE A 96 0.79 -18.35 -2.76
N SER A 97 1.24 -19.10 -3.74
CA SER A 97 1.42 -20.55 -3.61
C SER A 97 2.41 -20.92 -2.50
N GLU A 98 3.54 -20.26 -2.44
CA GLU A 98 4.54 -20.46 -1.40
C GLU A 98 4.02 -20.10 -0.01
N LEU A 99 3.29 -19.00 0.08
CA LEU A 99 2.67 -18.56 1.33
C LEU A 99 1.67 -19.60 1.86
N LEU A 100 0.81 -20.13 0.98
CA LEU A 100 -0.18 -21.13 1.33
C LEU A 100 0.43 -22.49 1.66
N GLU A 101 1.59 -22.83 1.08
CA GLU A 101 2.35 -24.03 1.47
C GLU A 101 2.89 -23.90 2.89
N ARG A 102 3.39 -22.70 3.25
CA ARG A 102 3.90 -22.44 4.60
C ARG A 102 2.80 -22.27 5.63
N LYS A 103 1.70 -21.66 5.24
CA LYS A 103 0.59 -21.29 6.14
C LYS A 103 -0.77 -21.61 5.48
N PRO A 104 -1.17 -22.88 5.46
CA PRO A 104 -2.44 -23.28 4.82
C PRO A 104 -3.68 -22.64 5.41
N GLY A 105 -3.61 -22.21 6.66
CA GLY A 105 -4.73 -21.54 7.34
C GLY A 105 -5.10 -20.17 6.78
N LEU A 106 -4.23 -19.57 5.97
CA LEU A 106 -4.49 -18.28 5.32
C LEU A 106 -5.33 -18.41 4.03
N ALA A 107 -5.57 -19.64 3.57
CA ALA A 107 -6.38 -19.88 2.38
C ALA A 107 -7.82 -19.40 2.59
N ALA A 108 -8.37 -18.79 1.55
CA ALA A 108 -9.78 -18.43 1.54
C ALA A 108 -10.65 -19.70 1.70
N ARG A 109 -11.61 -19.62 2.59
CA ARG A 109 -12.58 -20.70 2.74
C ARG A 109 -13.48 -20.70 1.53
N GLN A 110 -13.27 -21.64 0.66
CA GLN A 110 -14.20 -21.89 -0.44
C GLN A 110 -15.34 -22.72 0.11
N TYR A 111 -16.50 -22.10 0.16
CA TYR A 111 -17.73 -22.86 0.33
C TYR A 111 -17.96 -23.69 -0.93
N ARG A 112 -17.44 -24.89 -0.95
CA ARG A 112 -17.73 -25.80 -2.04
C ARG A 112 -19.16 -26.30 -1.90
N GLY A 113 -20.05 -25.64 -2.59
CA GLY A 113 -21.31 -26.24 -3.05
C GLY A 113 -22.35 -26.58 -2.02
N ASN A 114 -22.11 -26.32 -0.73
CA ASN A 114 -23.03 -26.79 0.29
C ASN A 114 -23.84 -25.71 0.99
N ILE A 115 -23.73 -24.48 0.56
CA ILE A 115 -24.61 -23.42 1.08
C ILE A 115 -26.03 -23.65 0.66
N GLY A 116 -26.20 -24.21 -0.51
CA GLY A 116 -27.50 -24.64 -0.99
C GLY A 116 -27.90 -26.08 -0.64
N ALA A 117 -26.97 -26.86 -0.07
CA ALA A 117 -27.26 -28.27 0.14
C ALA A 117 -28.28 -28.53 1.24
N GLY A 118 -28.31 -27.73 2.28
CA GLY A 118 -29.36 -27.80 3.26
C GLY A 118 -30.72 -27.45 2.69
N VAL A 119 -30.77 -26.46 1.85
CA VAL A 119 -31.98 -26.03 1.13
C VAL A 119 -32.26 -26.94 -0.04
N LYS A 120 -31.24 -27.46 -0.68
CA LYS A 120 -31.34 -28.30 -1.85
C LYS A 120 -31.69 -29.75 -1.49
N GLY A 121 -31.27 -30.23 -0.35
CA GLY A 121 -31.67 -31.54 0.16
C GLY A 121 -33.16 -31.59 0.45
N ASP A 122 -33.71 -30.48 0.85
CA ASP A 122 -35.13 -30.34 1.14
C ASP A 122 -35.92 -29.75 -0.03
N SER A 123 -35.31 -29.62 -1.17
CA SER A 123 -35.97 -29.04 -2.33
C SER A 123 -37.21 -29.80 -2.79
N PRO A 124 -37.37 -31.09 -2.56
CA PRO A 124 -38.64 -31.76 -2.80
C PRO A 124 -39.76 -31.25 -1.94
N THR A 125 -39.43 -30.78 -0.75
CA THR A 125 -40.43 -30.12 0.08
C THR A 125 -40.60 -28.67 -0.33
N SER A 126 -41.13 -28.48 -1.49
CA SER A 126 -41.59 -27.16 -1.86
C SER A 126 -42.81 -26.79 -1.02
N LEU A 127 -43.01 -25.50 -0.85
CA LEU A 127 -44.18 -24.96 -0.18
C LEU A 127 -45.48 -25.57 -0.77
N ILE A 128 -45.45 -25.91 -2.03
CA ILE A 128 -46.56 -26.53 -2.74
C ILE A 128 -46.83 -27.93 -2.22
N GLU A 129 -45.84 -28.73 -1.92
CA GLU A 129 -46.02 -30.06 -1.33
C GLU A 129 -46.54 -30.00 0.11
N ILE A 130 -46.05 -29.06 0.88
CA ILE A 130 -46.52 -28.80 2.25
C ILE A 130 -47.96 -28.33 2.22
N MET A 131 -48.36 -27.49 1.27
CA MET A 131 -49.71 -26.99 1.10
C MET A 131 -50.66 -28.04 0.55
N ARG A 132 -50.19 -29.08 -0.10
CA ARG A 132 -51.04 -30.19 -0.54
C ARG A 132 -51.47 -31.13 0.58
N GLY A 133 -50.89 -30.95 1.77
CA GLY A 133 -51.42 -31.55 2.99
C GLY A 133 -51.36 -33.05 3.08
N HIS A 134 -50.30 -33.58 2.53
CA HIS A 134 -50.11 -35.00 2.71
C HIS A 134 -49.32 -35.37 3.89
#